data_7612d8844a2a542c25cbe117c464da62
#
_entry.id   7612d8844a2a542c25cbe117c464da62
#
_cell.length_a   1.000
_cell.length_b   1.000
_cell.length_c   1.000
_cell.angle_alpha   90.00
_cell.angle_beta   90.00
_cell.angle_gamma   90.00
#
_symmetry.space_group_name_H-M   'P 1'
#
loop_
_entity.id
_entity.type
_entity.pdbx_description
1 polymer ?
#
loop_
_entity_poly.entity_id
_entity_poly.type
_entity_poly.pdbx_seq_one_letter_code
_entity_poly.pdbx_strand_id
1 'polypeptide(L)'
;MERNIIVTGAAGNLGKAVVEKFKREGYRVIATILPDSNEEVEEADDVYEVDVTDEKSVTEFAKEYQLQYGEVDAIGLLVGGFAMGNIEDTSLDQIHKMVTLNFYSAYNMVKSFLPMLKKLDSGCFLFVGARPALQPSDGKGVVAYALSKRMVIELADYVAEEAKDTNVRSHVFVPSVIDTPENRESMPNEDFSQWVSPAEIAEAMHYAVNNPALRNMTFKLYGGV
;
A
#
# COMPACT_ATOMS: atom_id res chain seq x y z
N MET A 1 -19.89 13.73 -8.23
CA MET A 1 -19.82 13.00 -6.96
C MET A 1 -18.44 13.23 -6.37
N GLU A 2 -18.33 13.31 -5.07
CA GLU A 2 -17.05 13.41 -4.37
C GLU A 2 -16.29 12.09 -4.55
N ARG A 3 -15.00 12.16 -4.85
CA ARG A 3 -14.18 10.95 -5.03
C ARG A 3 -13.58 10.52 -3.70
N ASN A 4 -13.63 9.23 -3.41
CA ASN A 4 -13.19 8.68 -2.13
C ASN A 4 -11.93 7.83 -2.29
N ILE A 5 -10.97 8.01 -1.39
CA ILE A 5 -9.82 7.09 -1.26
C ILE A 5 -9.73 6.56 0.17
N ILE A 6 -9.51 5.25 0.30
CA ILE A 6 -9.09 4.64 1.55
C ILE A 6 -7.57 4.54 1.57
N VAL A 7 -6.94 4.98 2.66
CA VAL A 7 -5.48 4.88 2.84
C VAL A 7 -5.20 4.06 4.10
N THR A 8 -4.67 2.85 3.93
CA THR A 8 -4.22 2.04 5.07
C THR A 8 -2.79 2.43 5.47
N GLY A 9 -2.48 2.40 6.77
CA GLY A 9 -1.19 2.87 7.26
C GLY A 9 -0.97 4.37 7.03
N ALA A 10 -2.04 5.15 7.13
CA ALA A 10 -2.07 6.56 6.80
C ALA A 10 -1.13 7.42 7.66
N ALA A 11 -0.85 7.00 8.90
CA ALA A 11 0.06 7.70 9.80
C ALA A 11 1.56 7.50 9.49
N GLY A 12 1.91 6.51 8.66
CA GLY A 12 3.30 6.27 8.22
C GLY A 12 3.81 7.35 7.25
N ASN A 13 5.13 7.39 7.00
CA ASN A 13 5.74 8.42 6.13
C ASN A 13 5.14 8.45 4.71
N LEU A 14 4.96 7.29 4.08
CA LEU A 14 4.31 7.20 2.77
C LEU A 14 2.82 7.51 2.89
N GLY A 15 2.15 7.01 3.94
CA GLY A 15 0.74 7.23 4.19
C GLY A 15 0.39 8.71 4.27
N LYS A 16 1.13 9.49 5.04
CA LYS A 16 0.96 10.95 5.18
C LYS A 16 1.07 11.66 3.83
N ALA A 17 2.09 11.31 3.03
CA ALA A 17 2.26 11.91 1.71
C ALA A 17 1.12 11.56 0.74
N VAL A 18 0.58 10.34 0.80
CA VAL A 18 -0.57 9.94 0.00
C VAL A 18 -1.84 10.65 0.47
N VAL A 19 -2.09 10.73 1.77
CA VAL A 19 -3.21 11.49 2.35
C VAL A 19 -3.17 12.95 1.89
N GLU A 20 -2.04 13.64 2.10
CA GLU A 20 -1.84 15.04 1.68
C GLU A 20 -2.07 15.23 0.19
N LYS A 21 -1.48 14.34 -0.65
CA LYS A 21 -1.64 14.44 -2.11
C LYS A 21 -3.09 14.31 -2.53
N PHE A 22 -3.79 13.26 -2.10
CA PHE A 22 -5.16 13.04 -2.54
C PHE A 22 -6.13 14.07 -1.96
N LYS A 23 -5.90 14.54 -0.73
CA LYS A 23 -6.65 15.66 -0.14
C LYS A 23 -6.53 16.93 -0.98
N ARG A 24 -5.31 17.32 -1.35
CA ARG A 24 -5.04 18.48 -2.22
C ARG A 24 -5.69 18.37 -3.59
N GLU A 25 -5.87 17.16 -4.09
CA GLU A 25 -6.53 16.88 -5.38
C GLU A 25 -8.07 16.72 -5.28
N GLY A 26 -8.64 17.05 -4.11
CA GLY A 26 -10.08 17.10 -3.89
C GLY A 26 -10.76 15.75 -3.68
N TYR A 27 -10.00 14.74 -3.22
CA TYR A 27 -10.58 13.49 -2.73
C TYR A 27 -11.00 13.64 -1.27
N ARG A 28 -12.07 12.96 -0.91
CA ARG A 28 -12.32 12.62 0.48
C ARG A 28 -11.38 11.48 0.88
N VAL A 29 -10.59 11.71 1.91
CA VAL A 29 -9.59 10.75 2.36
C VAL A 29 -10.07 10.06 3.64
N ILE A 30 -10.24 8.74 3.55
CA ILE A 30 -10.58 7.87 4.65
C ILE A 30 -9.31 7.13 5.09
N ALA A 31 -8.77 7.49 6.23
CA ALA A 31 -7.56 6.91 6.79
C ALA A 31 -7.88 5.71 7.68
N THR A 32 -7.01 4.69 7.67
CA THR A 32 -7.03 3.68 8.73
C THR A 32 -5.73 3.72 9.52
N ILE A 33 -5.84 3.63 10.83
CA ILE A 33 -4.74 3.53 11.79
C ILE A 33 -4.91 2.27 12.64
N LEU A 34 -3.83 1.85 13.29
CA LEU A 34 -3.91 0.69 14.20
C LEU A 34 -4.74 1.06 15.44
N PRO A 35 -5.64 0.18 15.90
CA PRO A 35 -6.40 0.39 17.14
C PRO A 35 -5.49 0.68 18.35
N ASP A 36 -5.99 1.52 19.25
CA ASP A 36 -5.27 1.96 20.46
C ASP A 36 -3.92 2.66 20.18
N SER A 37 -3.64 3.03 18.93
CA SER A 37 -2.48 3.85 18.61
C SER A 37 -2.77 5.32 18.92
N ASN A 38 -1.75 6.07 19.34
CA ASN A 38 -1.85 7.53 19.49
C ASN A 38 -1.50 8.26 18.19
N GLU A 39 -1.69 7.58 17.05
CA GLU A 39 -1.37 8.14 15.74
C GLU A 39 -2.46 9.11 15.28
N GLU A 40 -2.06 10.26 14.77
CA GLU A 40 -2.94 11.27 14.22
C GLU A 40 -2.71 11.42 12.72
N VAL A 41 -3.80 11.61 11.96
CA VAL A 41 -3.80 11.87 10.52
C VAL A 41 -4.65 13.11 10.27
N GLU A 42 -4.08 14.29 10.57
CA GLU A 42 -4.78 15.57 10.57
C GLU A 42 -5.44 15.92 9.23
N GLU A 43 -4.81 15.53 8.11
CA GLU A 43 -5.29 15.85 6.75
C GLU A 43 -6.40 14.91 6.25
N ALA A 44 -6.70 13.81 6.97
CA ALA A 44 -7.79 12.91 6.58
C ALA A 44 -9.16 13.51 6.94
N ASP A 45 -10.18 13.19 6.13
CA ASP A 45 -11.57 13.60 6.44
C ASP A 45 -12.20 12.71 7.51
N ASP A 46 -11.86 11.43 7.47
CA ASP A 46 -12.34 10.44 8.44
C ASP A 46 -11.20 9.49 8.80
N VAL A 47 -11.11 9.11 10.07
CA VAL A 47 -10.09 8.18 10.59
C VAL A 47 -10.78 7.02 11.28
N TYR A 48 -10.43 5.80 10.89
CA TYR A 48 -10.93 4.55 11.45
C TYR A 48 -9.80 3.76 12.12
N GLU A 49 -10.07 3.23 13.29
CA GLU A 49 -9.20 2.27 13.95
C GLU A 49 -9.45 0.87 13.39
N VAL A 50 -8.51 0.36 12.57
CA VAL A 50 -8.64 -0.93 11.88
C VAL A 50 -7.32 -1.68 11.93
N ASP A 51 -7.29 -2.84 12.57
CA ASP A 51 -6.20 -3.78 12.38
C ASP A 51 -6.37 -4.50 11.03
N VAL A 52 -5.70 -3.99 10.00
CA VAL A 52 -5.79 -4.57 8.66
C VAL A 52 -5.15 -5.97 8.55
N THR A 53 -4.43 -6.42 9.57
CA THR A 53 -3.91 -7.79 9.63
C THR A 53 -4.95 -8.78 10.16
N ASP A 54 -6.01 -8.29 10.80
CA ASP A 54 -7.16 -9.09 11.26
C ASP A 54 -8.31 -9.06 10.25
N GLU A 55 -8.65 -10.21 9.71
CA GLU A 55 -9.72 -10.36 8.72
C GLU A 55 -11.07 -9.86 9.23
N LYS A 56 -11.37 -10.09 10.52
CA LYS A 56 -12.65 -9.68 11.12
C LYS A 56 -12.74 -8.15 11.21
N SER A 57 -11.69 -7.50 11.70
CA SER A 57 -11.60 -6.05 11.77
C SER A 57 -11.83 -5.39 10.40
N VAL A 58 -11.16 -5.90 9.35
CA VAL A 58 -11.34 -5.39 7.98
C VAL A 58 -12.76 -5.64 7.45
N THR A 59 -13.33 -6.80 7.75
CA THR A 59 -14.70 -7.13 7.29
C THR A 59 -15.74 -6.20 7.94
N GLU A 60 -15.59 -5.86 9.20
CA GLU A 60 -16.44 -4.92 9.92
C GLU A 60 -16.30 -3.51 9.35
N PHE A 61 -15.07 -3.04 9.16
CA PHE A 61 -14.79 -1.77 8.51
C PHE A 61 -15.39 -1.66 7.11
N ALA A 62 -15.23 -2.69 6.27
CA ALA A 62 -15.77 -2.67 4.91
C ALA A 62 -17.30 -2.56 4.87
N LYS A 63 -18.02 -3.19 5.81
CA LYS A 63 -19.47 -3.07 5.97
C LYS A 63 -19.86 -1.65 6.39
N GLU A 64 -19.19 -1.09 7.38
CA GLU A 64 -19.42 0.28 7.85
C GLU A 64 -19.15 1.29 6.75
N TYR A 65 -18.01 1.16 6.06
CA TYR A 65 -17.66 1.98 4.91
C TYR A 65 -18.76 1.96 3.83
N GLN A 66 -19.23 0.77 3.46
CA GLN A 66 -20.25 0.62 2.43
C GLN A 66 -21.58 1.29 2.80
N LEU A 67 -21.97 1.24 4.08
CA LEU A 67 -23.19 1.90 4.57
C LEU A 67 -23.06 3.43 4.57
N GLN A 68 -21.87 3.95 4.86
CA GLN A 68 -21.66 5.39 5.03
C GLN A 68 -21.34 6.10 3.70
N TYR A 69 -20.49 5.51 2.84
CA TYR A 69 -19.98 6.17 1.63
C TYR A 69 -20.47 5.52 0.34
N GLY A 70 -20.71 4.23 0.33
CA GLY A 70 -21.24 3.49 -0.82
C GLY A 70 -20.18 3.16 -1.88
N GLU A 71 -19.44 4.16 -2.37
CA GLU A 71 -18.46 4.02 -3.47
C GLU A 71 -17.04 4.34 -3.00
N VAL A 72 -16.05 3.68 -3.62
CA VAL A 72 -14.63 3.98 -3.40
C VAL A 72 -13.89 3.99 -4.74
N ASP A 73 -13.13 5.06 -5.00
CA ASP A 73 -12.39 5.24 -6.25
C ASP A 73 -11.00 4.63 -6.19
N ALA A 74 -10.37 4.66 -5.01
CA ALA A 74 -9.06 4.08 -4.81
C ALA A 74 -8.85 3.53 -3.39
N ILE A 75 -8.00 2.51 -3.27
CA ILE A 75 -7.60 1.93 -1.99
C ILE A 75 -6.09 1.80 -1.97
N GLY A 76 -5.42 2.63 -1.15
CA GLY A 76 -3.98 2.59 -0.90
C GLY A 76 -3.64 1.56 0.18
N LEU A 77 -2.96 0.49 -0.22
CA LEU A 77 -2.55 -0.62 0.64
C LEU A 77 -1.10 -0.39 1.10
N LEU A 78 -0.92 0.50 2.09
CA LEU A 78 0.39 1.03 2.46
C LEU A 78 0.96 0.42 3.75
N VAL A 79 0.16 -0.34 4.50
CA VAL A 79 0.66 -1.04 5.69
C VAL A 79 1.74 -2.03 5.29
N GLY A 80 2.84 -2.01 6.04
CA GLY A 80 3.94 -2.93 5.83
C GLY A 80 5.02 -2.81 6.89
N GLY A 81 5.93 -3.77 6.89
CA GLY A 81 7.09 -3.80 7.77
C GLY A 81 8.34 -4.18 6.99
N PHE A 82 9.48 -4.01 7.64
CA PHE A 82 10.80 -4.34 7.11
C PHE A 82 11.57 -5.20 8.11
N ALA A 83 12.37 -6.13 7.61
CA ALA A 83 13.29 -6.92 8.42
C ALA A 83 14.57 -7.25 7.63
N MET A 84 15.71 -7.09 8.30
CA MET A 84 16.99 -7.59 7.82
C MET A 84 17.09 -9.10 8.09
N GLY A 85 17.87 -9.78 7.27
CA GLY A 85 18.21 -11.19 7.42
C GLY A 85 18.46 -11.88 6.08
N ASN A 86 19.56 -12.64 5.98
CA ASN A 86 19.81 -13.57 4.87
C ASN A 86 19.07 -14.91 5.11
N ILE A 87 19.24 -15.90 4.25
CA ILE A 87 18.55 -17.20 4.37
C ILE A 87 18.95 -17.95 5.67
N GLU A 88 20.20 -17.85 6.10
CA GLU A 88 20.69 -18.58 7.27
C GLU A 88 20.21 -17.95 8.58
N ASP A 89 20.08 -16.61 8.60
CA ASP A 89 19.74 -15.84 9.80
C ASP A 89 18.22 -15.58 9.95
N THR A 90 17.42 -15.80 8.89
CA THR A 90 15.98 -15.49 8.88
C THR A 90 15.21 -16.62 9.54
N SER A 91 14.57 -16.37 10.69
CA SER A 91 13.70 -17.31 11.36
C SER A 91 12.31 -17.40 10.70
N LEU A 92 11.58 -18.50 10.97
CA LEU A 92 10.19 -18.64 10.55
C LEU A 92 9.29 -17.57 11.16
N ASP A 93 9.56 -17.14 12.38
CA ASP A 93 8.80 -16.07 13.04
C ASP A 93 8.97 -14.73 12.33
N GLN A 94 10.19 -14.42 11.84
CA GLN A 94 10.42 -13.24 11.01
C GLN A 94 9.67 -13.34 9.67
N ILE A 95 9.66 -14.52 9.05
CA ILE A 95 8.87 -14.74 7.82
C ILE A 95 7.39 -14.52 8.11
N HIS A 96 6.84 -15.14 9.16
CA HIS A 96 5.44 -14.97 9.55
C HIS A 96 5.11 -13.49 9.82
N LYS A 97 5.96 -12.79 10.56
CA LYS A 97 5.76 -11.36 10.83
C LYS A 97 5.72 -10.53 9.56
N MET A 98 6.65 -10.74 8.62
CA MET A 98 6.68 -10.00 7.35
C MET A 98 5.49 -10.35 6.46
N VAL A 99 5.09 -11.63 6.40
CA VAL A 99 3.90 -12.05 5.66
C VAL A 99 2.64 -11.44 6.27
N THR A 100 2.51 -11.44 7.60
CA THR A 100 1.36 -10.83 8.27
C THR A 100 1.26 -9.34 7.97
N LEU A 101 2.34 -8.59 8.18
CA LEU A 101 2.33 -7.14 8.00
C LEU A 101 2.20 -6.71 6.53
N ASN A 102 2.90 -7.37 5.60
CA ASN A 102 2.94 -6.93 4.21
C ASN A 102 1.85 -7.56 3.35
N PHE A 103 1.60 -8.87 3.53
CA PHE A 103 0.69 -9.61 2.64
C PHE A 103 -0.72 -9.72 3.22
N TYR A 104 -0.88 -10.20 4.47
CA TYR A 104 -2.24 -10.35 5.02
C TYR A 104 -2.98 -9.03 5.15
N SER A 105 -2.28 -7.95 5.51
CA SER A 105 -2.87 -6.61 5.53
C SER A 105 -3.49 -6.20 4.19
N ALA A 106 -2.76 -6.43 3.09
CA ALA A 106 -3.25 -6.16 1.74
C ALA A 106 -4.34 -7.15 1.31
N TYR A 107 -4.15 -8.45 1.59
CA TYR A 107 -5.09 -9.50 1.22
C TYR A 107 -6.46 -9.31 1.87
N ASN A 108 -6.53 -9.01 3.17
CA ASN A 108 -7.77 -8.79 3.89
C ASN A 108 -8.57 -7.61 3.30
N MET A 109 -7.89 -6.51 2.97
CA MET A 109 -8.51 -5.38 2.29
C MET A 109 -9.03 -5.75 0.90
N VAL A 110 -8.23 -6.43 0.08
CA VAL A 110 -8.65 -6.92 -1.24
C VAL A 110 -9.86 -7.84 -1.11
N LYS A 111 -9.81 -8.84 -0.23
CA LYS A 111 -10.89 -9.80 0.00
C LYS A 111 -12.21 -9.13 0.33
N SER A 112 -12.17 -8.08 1.15
CA SER A 112 -13.38 -7.39 1.61
C SER A 112 -13.92 -6.38 0.60
N PHE A 113 -13.05 -5.71 -0.17
CA PHE A 113 -13.46 -4.62 -1.06
C PHE A 113 -13.59 -5.02 -2.54
N LEU A 114 -12.86 -6.02 -3.04
CA LEU A 114 -12.92 -6.43 -4.44
C LEU A 114 -14.35 -6.78 -4.92
N PRO A 115 -15.18 -7.52 -4.15
CA PRO A 115 -16.57 -7.80 -4.57
C PRO A 115 -17.40 -6.53 -4.75
N MET A 116 -17.20 -5.52 -3.89
CA MET A 116 -17.88 -4.23 -3.98
C MET A 116 -17.43 -3.47 -5.24
N LEU A 117 -16.12 -3.35 -5.48
CA LEU A 117 -15.57 -2.68 -6.66
C LEU A 117 -16.02 -3.34 -7.96
N LYS A 118 -16.02 -4.67 -8.02
CA LYS A 118 -16.54 -5.42 -9.20
C LYS A 118 -18.02 -5.14 -9.44
N LYS A 119 -18.84 -5.04 -8.39
CA LYS A 119 -20.28 -4.72 -8.51
C LYS A 119 -20.51 -3.29 -8.98
N LEU A 120 -19.67 -2.35 -8.55
CA LEU A 120 -19.70 -0.95 -8.98
C LEU A 120 -19.09 -0.73 -10.37
N ASP A 121 -18.41 -1.73 -10.90
CA ASP A 121 -17.63 -1.67 -12.14
C ASP A 121 -16.61 -0.53 -12.16
N SER A 122 -15.99 -0.26 -11.01
CA SER A 122 -15.12 0.91 -10.81
C SER A 122 -14.18 0.69 -9.63
N GLY A 123 -13.05 1.42 -9.59
CA GLY A 123 -12.14 1.47 -8.48
C GLY A 123 -10.72 1.03 -8.83
N CYS A 124 -9.79 1.31 -7.92
CA CYS A 124 -8.38 1.05 -8.13
C CYS A 124 -7.67 0.62 -6.83
N PHE A 125 -7.01 -0.53 -6.85
CA PHE A 125 -6.10 -0.94 -5.79
C PHE A 125 -4.68 -0.44 -6.08
N LEU A 126 -4.04 0.16 -5.08
CA LEU A 126 -2.68 0.69 -5.12
C LEU A 126 -1.82 -0.09 -4.13
N PHE A 127 -1.02 -1.01 -4.64
CA PHE A 127 -0.13 -1.87 -3.86
C PHE A 127 1.26 -1.28 -3.77
N VAL A 128 1.95 -1.50 -2.65
CA VAL A 128 3.35 -1.13 -2.47
C VAL A 128 4.21 -2.38 -2.42
N GLY A 129 4.92 -2.62 -3.52
CA GLY A 129 5.97 -3.64 -3.63
C GLY A 129 7.31 -3.13 -3.08
N ALA A 130 8.40 -3.76 -3.51
CA ALA A 130 9.75 -3.32 -3.20
C ALA A 130 10.74 -3.87 -4.25
N ARG A 131 11.81 -3.13 -4.53
CA ARG A 131 12.85 -3.56 -5.50
C ARG A 131 13.44 -4.93 -5.17
N PRO A 132 13.74 -5.28 -3.89
CA PRO A 132 14.20 -6.63 -3.52
C PRO A 132 13.25 -7.78 -3.88
N ALA A 133 11.96 -7.51 -4.00
CA ALA A 133 10.96 -8.50 -4.42
C ALA A 133 11.02 -8.83 -5.92
N LEU A 134 11.55 -7.91 -6.73
CA LEU A 134 11.73 -8.11 -8.18
C LEU A 134 13.15 -8.54 -8.56
N GLN A 135 14.13 -8.19 -7.73
CA GLN A 135 15.56 -8.43 -7.99
C GLN A 135 16.17 -9.19 -6.82
N PRO A 136 16.32 -10.53 -6.92
CA PRO A 136 16.88 -11.35 -5.83
C PRO A 136 18.28 -10.93 -5.37
N SER A 137 19.09 -10.31 -6.24
CA SER A 137 20.38 -9.74 -5.87
C SER A 137 20.29 -8.71 -4.76
N ASP A 138 19.23 -7.89 -4.76
CA ASP A 138 18.97 -6.84 -3.77
C ASP A 138 18.27 -7.42 -2.53
N GLY A 139 17.73 -8.64 -2.64
CA GLY A 139 17.00 -9.34 -1.59
C GLY A 139 17.87 -10.17 -0.62
N LYS A 140 19.16 -10.34 -0.91
CA LYS A 140 20.06 -11.26 -0.15
C LYS A 140 20.12 -10.99 1.35
N GLY A 141 20.02 -9.73 1.77
CA GLY A 141 20.08 -9.33 3.18
C GLY A 141 18.70 -9.06 3.80
N VAL A 142 17.59 -9.31 3.09
CA VAL A 142 16.23 -8.96 3.50
C VAL A 142 15.22 -10.01 3.03
N VAL A 143 15.55 -11.29 3.20
CA VAL A 143 14.83 -12.42 2.58
C VAL A 143 13.35 -12.47 2.97
N ALA A 144 13.03 -12.38 4.27
CA ALA A 144 11.63 -12.41 4.72
C ALA A 144 10.82 -11.24 4.14
N TYR A 145 11.40 -10.04 4.12
CA TYR A 145 10.80 -8.87 3.52
C TYR A 145 10.59 -9.03 2.01
N ALA A 146 11.64 -9.43 1.28
CA ALA A 146 11.57 -9.61 -0.17
C ALA A 146 10.51 -10.63 -0.58
N LEU A 147 10.43 -11.77 0.12
CA LEU A 147 9.43 -12.80 -0.11
C LEU A 147 8.00 -12.27 0.17
N SER A 148 7.78 -11.60 1.29
CA SER A 148 6.47 -11.05 1.62
C SER A 148 6.01 -9.99 0.60
N LYS A 149 6.92 -9.11 0.14
CA LYS A 149 6.63 -8.12 -0.91
C LYS A 149 6.43 -8.76 -2.28
N ARG A 150 7.06 -9.92 -2.55
CA ARG A 150 6.77 -10.70 -3.77
C ARG A 150 5.32 -11.20 -3.77
N MET A 151 4.82 -11.70 -2.64
CA MET A 151 3.42 -12.11 -2.50
C MET A 151 2.45 -10.95 -2.75
N VAL A 152 2.79 -9.72 -2.32
CA VAL A 152 1.96 -8.52 -2.61
C VAL A 152 1.88 -8.24 -4.12
N ILE A 153 3.00 -8.37 -4.83
CA ILE A 153 3.04 -8.18 -6.29
C ILE A 153 2.17 -9.22 -6.99
N GLU A 154 2.31 -10.49 -6.62
CA GLU A 154 1.48 -11.57 -7.17
C GLU A 154 -0.02 -11.37 -6.86
N LEU A 155 -0.36 -10.89 -5.65
CA LEU A 155 -1.75 -10.58 -5.30
C LEU A 155 -2.34 -9.53 -6.25
N ALA A 156 -1.58 -8.51 -6.60
CA ALA A 156 -2.03 -7.48 -7.52
C ALA A 156 -2.34 -8.05 -8.92
N ASP A 157 -1.55 -9.02 -9.39
CA ASP A 157 -1.77 -9.71 -10.66
C ASP A 157 -3.04 -10.59 -10.60
N TYR A 158 -3.29 -11.29 -9.48
CA TYR A 158 -4.54 -12.03 -9.28
C TYR A 158 -5.76 -11.12 -9.23
N VAL A 159 -5.67 -9.97 -8.57
CA VAL A 159 -6.75 -8.96 -8.56
C VAL A 159 -7.07 -8.49 -9.99
N ALA A 160 -6.03 -8.21 -10.77
CA ALA A 160 -6.19 -7.80 -12.17
C ALA A 160 -6.86 -8.88 -13.02
N GLU A 161 -6.49 -10.16 -12.85
CA GLU A 161 -7.09 -11.29 -13.57
C GLU A 161 -8.57 -11.51 -13.14
N GLU A 162 -8.86 -11.48 -11.84
CA GLU A 162 -10.24 -11.62 -11.36
C GLU A 162 -11.16 -10.46 -11.74
N ALA A 163 -10.61 -9.29 -11.99
CA ALA A 163 -11.33 -8.09 -12.36
C ALA A 163 -11.27 -7.75 -13.85
N LYS A 164 -10.71 -8.61 -14.70
CA LYS A 164 -10.40 -8.33 -16.12
C LYS A 164 -11.60 -7.88 -16.96
N ASP A 165 -12.78 -8.37 -16.62
CA ASP A 165 -14.03 -8.06 -17.36
C ASP A 165 -14.76 -6.83 -16.73
N THR A 166 -14.09 -6.07 -15.86
CA THR A 166 -14.61 -4.89 -15.17
C THR A 166 -13.69 -3.69 -15.39
N ASN A 167 -14.12 -2.52 -14.92
CA ASN A 167 -13.29 -1.31 -14.88
C ASN A 167 -12.44 -1.19 -13.60
N VAL A 168 -12.40 -2.20 -12.75
CA VAL A 168 -11.51 -2.26 -11.59
C VAL A 168 -10.06 -2.40 -12.05
N ARG A 169 -9.16 -1.67 -11.42
CA ARG A 169 -7.74 -1.61 -11.76
C ARG A 169 -6.86 -2.00 -10.57
N SER A 170 -5.67 -2.49 -10.87
CA SER A 170 -4.68 -2.93 -9.89
C SER A 170 -3.30 -2.42 -10.30
N HIS A 171 -2.64 -1.66 -9.44
CA HIS A 171 -1.31 -1.12 -9.74
C HIS A 171 -0.35 -1.38 -8.59
N VAL A 172 0.89 -1.73 -8.94
CA VAL A 172 1.97 -1.95 -7.98
C VAL A 172 3.01 -0.82 -8.11
N PHE A 173 3.34 -0.20 -7.00
CA PHE A 173 4.41 0.80 -6.90
C PHE A 173 5.61 0.14 -6.22
N VAL A 174 6.72 0.08 -6.93
CA VAL A 174 7.94 -0.61 -6.49
C VAL A 174 9.05 0.43 -6.30
N PRO A 175 9.16 1.01 -5.09
CA PRO A 175 10.23 1.94 -4.79
C PRO A 175 11.57 1.21 -4.59
N SER A 176 12.66 1.94 -4.79
CA SER A 176 13.97 1.61 -4.25
C SER A 176 13.98 1.93 -2.73
N VAL A 177 14.91 2.73 -2.26
CA VAL A 177 14.86 3.25 -0.89
C VAL A 177 13.96 4.48 -0.85
N ILE A 178 13.00 4.49 0.06
CA ILE A 178 12.14 5.66 0.26
C ILE A 178 12.87 6.63 1.19
N ASP A 179 12.93 7.89 0.83
CA ASP A 179 13.55 8.94 1.62
C ASP A 179 12.69 9.29 2.84
N THR A 180 12.98 8.64 3.96
CA THR A 180 12.32 8.84 5.25
C THR A 180 13.33 9.10 6.35
N PRO A 181 12.94 9.76 7.45
CA PRO A 181 13.82 10.01 8.58
C PRO A 181 14.48 8.72 9.10
N GLU A 182 13.71 7.62 9.24
CA GLU A 182 14.20 6.34 9.73
C GLU A 182 15.23 5.71 8.79
N ASN A 183 15.01 5.82 7.48
CA ASN A 183 15.97 5.30 6.49
C ASN A 183 17.24 6.15 6.48
N ARG A 184 17.14 7.46 6.61
CA ARG A 184 18.33 8.34 6.73
C ARG A 184 19.13 8.05 8.01
N GLU A 185 18.45 7.78 9.12
CA GLU A 185 19.10 7.40 10.37
C GLU A 185 19.79 6.04 10.27
N SER A 186 19.16 5.07 9.62
CA SER A 186 19.72 3.71 9.46
C SER A 186 20.84 3.63 8.43
N MET A 187 20.91 4.56 7.47
CA MET A 187 21.89 4.58 6.37
C MET A 187 22.53 5.99 6.21
N PRO A 188 23.19 6.53 7.24
CA PRO A 188 23.60 7.94 7.29
C PRO A 188 24.71 8.33 6.29
N ASN A 189 25.38 7.36 5.67
CA ASN A 189 26.47 7.58 4.71
C ASN A 189 26.04 7.46 3.25
N GLU A 190 24.75 7.19 2.99
CA GLU A 190 24.21 7.07 1.63
C GLU A 190 23.90 8.45 1.03
N ASP A 191 23.86 8.50 -0.30
CA ASP A 191 23.44 9.70 -1.02
C ASP A 191 21.90 9.74 -1.11
N PHE A 192 21.26 10.48 -0.23
CA PHE A 192 19.81 10.60 -0.15
C PHE A 192 19.19 11.23 -1.40
N SER A 193 19.97 11.94 -2.23
CA SER A 193 19.48 12.50 -3.50
C SER A 193 19.13 11.43 -4.53
N GLN A 194 19.58 10.20 -4.33
CA GLN A 194 19.28 9.04 -5.16
C GLN A 194 18.00 8.32 -4.72
N TRP A 195 17.46 8.65 -3.55
CA TRP A 195 16.28 7.98 -3.00
C TRP A 195 14.97 8.57 -3.55
N VAL A 196 13.90 7.82 -3.40
CA VAL A 196 12.57 8.24 -3.85
C VAL A 196 11.82 8.88 -2.68
N SER A 197 11.35 10.09 -2.84
CA SER A 197 10.54 10.73 -1.81
C SER A 197 9.14 10.11 -1.72
N PRO A 198 8.51 10.10 -0.53
CA PRO A 198 7.11 9.72 -0.37
C PRO A 198 6.17 10.51 -1.29
N ALA A 199 6.48 11.79 -1.52
CA ALA A 199 5.68 12.66 -2.40
C ALA A 199 5.71 12.20 -3.87
N GLU A 200 6.86 11.78 -4.40
CA GLU A 200 6.96 11.25 -5.77
C GLU A 200 6.16 9.96 -5.93
N ILE A 201 6.13 9.10 -4.90
CA ILE A 201 5.30 7.89 -4.92
C ILE A 201 3.82 8.27 -4.91
N ALA A 202 3.41 9.22 -4.07
CA ALA A 202 2.03 9.72 -4.00
C ALA A 202 1.57 10.35 -5.33
N GLU A 203 2.44 11.11 -6.01
CA GLU A 203 2.18 11.65 -7.35
C GLU A 203 1.95 10.54 -8.38
N ALA A 204 2.80 9.50 -8.38
CA ALA A 204 2.63 8.36 -9.27
C ALA A 204 1.33 7.59 -9.00
N MET A 205 0.95 7.44 -7.72
CA MET A 205 -0.32 6.83 -7.32
C MET A 205 -1.51 7.63 -7.83
N HIS A 206 -1.50 8.94 -7.60
CA HIS A 206 -2.56 9.84 -8.08
C HIS A 206 -2.66 9.82 -9.61
N TYR A 207 -1.53 9.83 -10.32
CA TYR A 207 -1.50 9.72 -11.78
C TYR A 207 -2.15 8.41 -12.27
N ALA A 208 -1.83 7.29 -11.63
CA ALA A 208 -2.39 5.98 -12.00
C ALA A 208 -3.92 5.91 -11.76
N VAL A 209 -4.41 6.46 -10.66
CA VAL A 209 -5.85 6.51 -10.35
C VAL A 209 -6.61 7.34 -11.39
N ASN A 210 -6.04 8.45 -11.84
CA ASN A 210 -6.70 9.37 -12.77
C ASN A 210 -6.49 9.02 -14.25
N ASN A 211 -5.79 7.92 -14.55
CA ASN A 211 -5.56 7.50 -15.94
C ASN A 211 -6.20 6.12 -16.21
N PRO A 212 -7.46 6.07 -16.69
CA PRO A 212 -8.18 4.81 -16.88
C PRO A 212 -7.60 3.92 -17.98
N ALA A 213 -6.71 4.43 -18.83
CA ALA A 213 -6.00 3.64 -19.84
C ALA A 213 -4.94 2.71 -19.20
N LEU A 214 -4.48 3.04 -17.99
CA LEU A 214 -3.58 2.17 -17.23
C LEU A 214 -4.41 1.09 -16.53
N ARG A 215 -4.16 -0.18 -16.85
CA ARG A 215 -4.98 -1.30 -16.32
C ARG A 215 -4.29 -2.05 -15.18
N ASN A 216 -3.19 -2.71 -15.44
CA ASN A 216 -2.39 -3.45 -14.47
C ASN A 216 -0.92 -3.07 -14.68
N MET A 217 -0.43 -2.12 -13.90
CA MET A 217 0.90 -1.57 -14.10
C MET A 217 1.79 -1.77 -12.88
N THR A 218 3.05 -2.13 -13.15
CA THR A 218 4.11 -2.10 -12.15
C THR A 218 4.99 -0.86 -12.39
N PHE A 219 4.86 0.13 -11.52
CA PHE A 219 5.64 1.36 -11.56
C PHE A 219 6.94 1.16 -10.77
N LYS A 220 8.06 1.17 -11.46
CA LYS A 220 9.39 1.14 -10.83
C LYS A 220 9.83 2.55 -10.51
N LEU A 221 9.92 2.88 -9.22
CA LEU A 221 10.26 4.19 -8.70
C LEU A 221 11.61 4.09 -8.00
N TYR A 222 12.68 4.17 -8.79
CA TYR A 222 14.04 3.83 -8.31
C TYR A 222 14.90 5.06 -8.00
N GLY A 223 14.39 6.27 -8.21
CA GLY A 223 15.16 7.49 -8.04
C GLY A 223 16.30 7.59 -9.07
N GLY A 224 17.48 8.00 -8.60
CA GLY A 224 18.67 8.16 -9.44
C GLY A 224 19.50 6.88 -9.61
N VAL A 225 19.03 5.71 -9.21
CA VAL A 225 19.77 4.43 -9.26
C VAL A 225 19.20 3.45 -10.26
#